data_4271e7e22f05e24967f8ba1daf8837b5
#
_entry.id   4271e7e22f05e24967f8ba1daf8837b5
#
_cell.length_a   1.000
_cell.length_b   1.000
_cell.length_c   1.000
_cell.angle_alpha   90.00
_cell.angle_beta   90.00
_cell.angle_gamma   90.00
#
_symmetry.space_group_name_H-M   'P 1'
#
loop_
_entity.id
_entity.type
_entity.pdbx_description
1 polymer ?
#
loop_
_entity_poly.entity_id
_entity_poly.type
_entity_poly.pdbx_seq_one_letter_code
_entity_poly.pdbx_strand_id
1 'polypeptide(L)'
;MSDQVRREARRLGFRTSALVVVAGVLTIWFLMPGRAPAGPAYGEMTAGAPQRLVIRAIGVDARVVPVSVGSDAVLDPPADYREVGWWDASARPGDGRGQTVVTGHSVHTGGGSMDRIGRLRPGQKVDVVTRKGTMRYRVRQVAVLSHSALAKASVRLFGQRGGSGRLVLVSCTDWNGSSYASNVVVLASPLGVPPRP
;
A
#
# COMPACT_ATOMS: atom_id res chain seq x y z
N MET A 1 4.80 81.71 -1.82
CA MET A 1 4.63 80.51 -2.65
C MET A 1 4.64 79.37 -1.62
N SER A 2 3.78 79.25 -0.94
CA SER A 2 2.45 79.35 -0.35
C SER A 2 1.84 78.00 -0.07
N ASP A 3 1.43 77.84 1.14
CA ASP A 3 0.86 76.70 1.86
C ASP A 3 -0.19 75.84 1.13
N GLN A 4 -0.63 76.27 -0.02
CA GLN A 4 -1.67 75.57 -0.81
C GLN A 4 -1.12 74.31 -1.52
N VAL A 5 0.16 74.29 -1.95
CA VAL A 5 0.78 73.15 -2.65
C VAL A 5 1.09 72.00 -1.69
N ARG A 6 1.23 72.26 -0.40
CA ARG A 6 1.50 71.23 0.63
C ARG A 6 0.24 70.48 1.10
N ARG A 7 -0.93 71.05 0.87
CA ARG A 7 -2.20 70.42 1.28
C ARG A 7 -2.77 69.44 0.26
N GLU A 8 -2.41 69.61 -1.01
CA GLU A 8 -2.87 68.65 -2.06
C GLU A 8 -2.02 67.39 -2.08
N ALA A 9 -0.74 67.46 -1.78
CA ALA A 9 0.14 66.28 -1.77
C ALA A 9 -0.22 65.28 -0.62
N ARG A 10 -0.88 65.73 0.45
CA ARG A 10 -1.32 64.84 1.54
C ARG A 10 -2.63 64.10 1.27
N ARG A 11 -3.41 64.57 0.30
CA ARG A 11 -4.72 63.89 -0.02
C ARG A 11 -4.58 62.82 -1.10
N LEU A 12 -3.54 62.81 -1.91
CA LEU A 12 -3.32 61.76 -2.89
C LEU A 12 -2.60 60.53 -2.33
N GLY A 13 -1.82 60.68 -1.21
CA GLY A 13 -1.04 59.55 -0.64
C GLY A 13 -1.90 58.54 0.12
N PHE A 14 -3.11 58.89 0.53
CA PHE A 14 -3.94 57.99 1.38
C PHE A 14 -4.89 57.11 0.61
N ARG A 15 -5.17 57.42 -0.65
CA ARG A 15 -6.11 56.64 -1.49
C ARG A 15 -5.44 55.51 -2.26
N THR A 16 -4.16 55.62 -2.53
CA THR A 16 -3.41 54.57 -3.26
C THR A 16 -2.94 53.44 -2.37
N SER A 17 -2.69 53.71 -1.07
CA SER A 17 -2.24 52.67 -0.14
C SER A 17 -3.35 51.64 0.22
N ALA A 18 -4.62 52.07 0.27
CA ALA A 18 -5.74 51.19 0.58
C ALA A 18 -6.06 50.21 -0.57
N LEU A 19 -5.88 50.64 -1.83
CA LEU A 19 -6.14 49.80 -3.02
C LEU A 19 -5.05 48.72 -3.19
N VAL A 20 -3.81 48.98 -2.85
CA VAL A 20 -2.71 48.00 -2.98
C VAL A 20 -2.83 46.92 -1.89
N VAL A 21 -3.29 47.27 -0.68
CA VAL A 21 -3.49 46.28 0.40
C VAL A 21 -4.66 45.34 0.10
N VAL A 22 -5.77 45.85 -0.48
CA VAL A 22 -6.92 45.03 -0.85
C VAL A 22 -6.59 44.09 -2.02
N ALA A 23 -5.83 44.56 -3.00
CA ALA A 23 -5.38 43.73 -4.12
C ALA A 23 -4.38 42.64 -3.65
N GLY A 24 -3.50 42.93 -2.69
CA GLY A 24 -2.57 41.97 -2.11
C GLY A 24 -3.27 40.87 -1.30
N VAL A 25 -4.31 41.20 -0.56
CA VAL A 25 -5.08 40.21 0.23
C VAL A 25 -5.91 39.29 -0.67
N LEU A 26 -6.48 39.80 -1.77
CA LEU A 26 -7.24 39.00 -2.73
C LEU A 26 -6.34 38.06 -3.56
N THR A 27 -5.12 38.46 -3.90
CA THR A 27 -4.15 37.58 -4.60
C THR A 27 -3.60 36.47 -3.72
N ILE A 28 -3.43 36.68 -2.43
CA ILE A 28 -2.98 35.62 -1.49
C ILE A 28 -4.05 34.55 -1.30
N TRP A 29 -5.32 34.90 -1.33
CA TRP A 29 -6.42 33.93 -1.28
C TRP A 29 -6.53 33.05 -2.52
N PHE A 30 -6.11 33.53 -3.69
CA PHE A 30 -6.14 32.78 -4.93
C PHE A 30 -4.93 31.87 -5.12
N LEU A 31 -3.85 32.08 -4.35
CA LEU A 31 -2.61 31.28 -4.38
C LEU A 31 -2.52 30.24 -3.26
N MET A 32 -3.52 30.11 -2.39
CA MET A 32 -3.57 28.99 -1.48
C MET A 32 -3.91 27.73 -2.28
N PRO A 33 -2.99 26.77 -2.40
CA PRO A 33 -3.30 25.49 -3.04
C PRO A 33 -4.49 24.91 -2.29
N GLY A 34 -5.60 24.73 -2.99
CA GLY A 34 -6.78 24.09 -2.45
C GLY A 34 -6.38 22.82 -1.77
N ARG A 35 -6.74 22.65 -0.49
CA ARG A 35 -6.46 21.44 0.27
C ARG A 35 -7.06 20.29 -0.51
N ALA A 36 -6.22 19.43 -1.08
CA ALA A 36 -6.70 18.26 -1.79
C ALA A 36 -7.71 17.53 -0.88
N PRO A 37 -8.85 17.08 -1.40
CA PRO A 37 -9.85 16.41 -0.60
C PRO A 37 -9.17 15.31 0.19
N ALA A 38 -9.35 15.31 1.51
CA ALA A 38 -8.81 14.26 2.36
C ALA A 38 -9.33 12.92 1.83
N GLY A 39 -8.40 12.04 1.46
CA GLY A 39 -8.77 10.69 1.02
C GLY A 39 -9.61 9.99 2.09
N PRO A 40 -10.30 8.89 1.75
CA PRO A 40 -11.15 8.19 2.69
C PRO A 40 -10.38 7.87 3.98
N ALA A 41 -10.96 8.25 5.12
CA ALA A 41 -10.38 7.96 6.43
C ALA A 41 -10.47 6.44 6.69
N TYR A 42 -9.31 5.82 6.90
CA TYR A 42 -9.21 4.41 7.29
C TYR A 42 -9.17 4.30 8.81
N GLY A 43 -9.92 3.34 9.36
CA GLY A 43 -9.91 3.04 10.79
C GLY A 43 -8.74 2.15 11.19
N GLU A 44 -8.44 2.13 12.48
CA GLU A 44 -7.54 1.15 13.06
C GLU A 44 -8.19 -0.25 13.09
N MET A 45 -7.38 -1.29 13.04
CA MET A 45 -7.83 -2.67 13.13
C MET A 45 -7.08 -3.41 14.23
N THR A 46 -7.82 -4.09 15.10
CA THR A 46 -7.22 -5.08 16.00
C THR A 46 -6.66 -6.24 15.19
N ALA A 47 -5.43 -6.65 15.49
CA ALA A 47 -4.77 -7.74 14.80
C ALA A 47 -5.56 -9.05 14.85
N GLY A 48 -5.61 -9.76 13.73
CA GLY A 48 -6.35 -11.01 13.62
C GLY A 48 -5.75 -11.94 12.57
N ALA A 49 -5.86 -13.25 12.79
CA ALA A 49 -5.43 -14.24 11.80
C ALA A 49 -6.22 -14.05 10.49
N PRO A 50 -5.55 -14.05 9.33
CA PRO A 50 -6.20 -13.87 8.05
C PRO A 50 -7.06 -15.09 7.69
N GLN A 51 -8.18 -14.87 7.04
CA GLN A 51 -9.10 -15.90 6.59
C GLN A 51 -9.33 -15.87 5.07
N ARG A 52 -9.20 -14.69 4.45
CA ARG A 52 -9.46 -14.50 3.02
C ARG A 52 -8.58 -13.38 2.46
N LEU A 53 -8.04 -13.60 1.28
CA LEU A 53 -7.32 -12.61 0.49
C LEU A 53 -8.16 -12.18 -0.70
N VAL A 54 -8.43 -10.88 -0.82
CA VAL A 54 -9.24 -10.32 -1.91
C VAL A 54 -8.44 -9.25 -2.65
N ILE A 55 -8.23 -9.44 -3.95
CA ILE A 55 -7.53 -8.48 -4.81
C ILE A 55 -8.37 -8.28 -6.07
N ARG A 56 -9.34 -7.34 -5.98
CA ARG A 56 -10.32 -7.11 -7.05
C ARG A 56 -9.68 -6.75 -8.39
N ALA A 57 -8.58 -6.01 -8.36
CA ALA A 57 -7.87 -5.55 -9.58
C ALA A 57 -7.39 -6.69 -10.49
N ILE A 58 -7.22 -7.89 -9.96
CA ILE A 58 -6.73 -9.07 -10.69
C ILE A 58 -7.63 -10.30 -10.50
N GLY A 59 -8.81 -10.11 -9.90
CA GLY A 59 -9.81 -11.16 -9.72
C GLY A 59 -9.41 -12.27 -8.73
N VAL A 60 -8.56 -11.95 -7.73
CA VAL A 60 -8.20 -12.89 -6.67
C VAL A 60 -9.22 -12.82 -5.55
N ASP A 61 -9.70 -13.98 -5.13
CA ASP A 61 -10.57 -14.18 -4.00
C ASP A 61 -10.32 -15.59 -3.44
N ALA A 62 -9.37 -15.70 -2.49
CA ALA A 62 -8.83 -16.97 -2.04
C ALA A 62 -8.97 -17.13 -0.51
N ARG A 63 -9.25 -18.35 -0.06
CA ARG A 63 -9.15 -18.71 1.34
C ARG A 63 -7.70 -18.66 1.80
N VAL A 64 -7.47 -18.16 3.02
CA VAL A 64 -6.15 -18.17 3.66
C VAL A 64 -6.10 -19.28 4.69
N VAL A 65 -5.08 -20.12 4.60
CA VAL A 65 -4.78 -21.15 5.59
C VAL A 65 -3.40 -20.88 6.23
N PRO A 66 -3.17 -21.24 7.49
CA PRO A 66 -1.85 -21.12 8.09
C PRO A 66 -0.89 -22.13 7.44
N VAL A 67 0.33 -21.68 7.21
CA VAL A 67 1.46 -22.51 6.77
C VAL A 67 2.69 -22.17 7.59
N SER A 68 3.55 -23.14 7.79
CA SER A 68 4.79 -23.00 8.55
C SER A 68 6.00 -23.18 7.63
N VAL A 69 7.13 -22.61 8.01
CA VAL A 69 8.41 -22.85 7.31
C VAL A 69 8.88 -24.28 7.63
N GLY A 70 9.20 -25.03 6.59
CA GLY A 70 9.72 -26.38 6.73
C GLY A 70 11.12 -26.45 7.35
N SER A 71 11.59 -27.67 7.63
CA SER A 71 12.94 -27.91 8.16
C SER A 71 14.07 -27.50 7.19
N ASP A 72 13.76 -27.39 5.92
CA ASP A 72 14.62 -26.91 4.83
C ASP A 72 14.62 -25.37 4.70
N ALA A 73 13.98 -24.67 5.64
CA ALA A 73 13.78 -23.22 5.64
C ALA A 73 12.99 -22.68 4.43
N VAL A 74 12.16 -23.52 3.80
CA VAL A 74 11.24 -23.13 2.72
C VAL A 74 9.85 -22.90 3.28
N LEU A 75 9.19 -21.87 2.79
CA LEU A 75 7.78 -21.58 3.06
C LEU A 75 6.96 -22.10 1.87
N ASP A 76 6.47 -23.31 1.98
CA ASP A 76 5.65 -23.92 0.95
C ASP A 76 4.24 -23.35 0.95
N PRO A 77 3.64 -23.11 -0.23
CA PRO A 77 2.24 -22.78 -0.33
C PRO A 77 1.34 -23.99 0.00
N PRO A 78 0.04 -23.76 0.28
CA PRO A 78 -0.92 -24.86 0.56
C PRO A 78 -0.98 -25.87 -0.58
N ALA A 79 -1.32 -27.13 -0.27
CA ALA A 79 -1.47 -28.17 -1.29
C ALA A 79 -2.59 -27.84 -2.32
N ASP A 80 -3.67 -27.20 -1.90
CA ASP A 80 -4.68 -26.67 -2.83
C ASP A 80 -4.19 -25.37 -3.46
N TYR A 81 -3.94 -25.40 -4.76
CA TYR A 81 -3.46 -24.26 -5.54
C TYR A 81 -4.45 -23.07 -5.60
N ARG A 82 -5.69 -23.26 -5.17
CA ARG A 82 -6.72 -22.22 -5.05
C ARG A 82 -6.65 -21.47 -3.74
N GLU A 83 -6.03 -22.05 -2.73
CA GLU A 83 -5.80 -21.42 -1.43
C GLU A 83 -4.52 -20.62 -1.42
N VAL A 84 -4.36 -19.76 -0.43
CA VAL A 84 -3.12 -19.06 -0.11
C VAL A 84 -2.69 -19.38 1.30
N GLY A 85 -1.39 -19.48 1.52
CA GLY A 85 -0.79 -19.76 2.82
C GLY A 85 -0.37 -18.47 3.51
N TRP A 86 -0.79 -18.25 4.73
CA TRP A 86 -0.22 -17.25 5.61
C TRP A 86 0.83 -17.91 6.51
N TRP A 87 2.07 -17.37 6.48
CA TRP A 87 3.09 -17.84 7.40
C TRP A 87 2.67 -17.50 8.84
N ASP A 88 2.37 -18.52 9.64
CA ASP A 88 1.76 -18.43 10.96
C ASP A 88 2.65 -17.75 12.02
N ALA A 89 3.99 -17.82 11.84
CA ALA A 89 4.95 -17.09 12.65
C ALA A 89 5.17 -15.63 12.19
N SER A 90 4.50 -15.18 11.12
CA SER A 90 4.55 -13.81 10.66
C SER A 90 3.49 -12.93 11.35
N ALA A 91 3.66 -11.61 11.24
CA ALA A 91 2.69 -10.65 11.77
C ALA A 91 1.28 -10.90 11.23
N ARG A 92 0.28 -10.63 12.04
CA ARG A 92 -1.13 -10.69 11.66
C ARG A 92 -1.56 -9.38 11.01
N PRO A 93 -2.50 -9.39 10.06
CA PRO A 93 -3.14 -8.16 9.59
C PRO A 93 -3.65 -7.33 10.78
N GLY A 94 -3.24 -6.06 10.83
CA GLY A 94 -3.52 -5.16 11.96
C GLY A 94 -2.39 -5.03 12.98
N ASP A 95 -1.37 -5.88 12.94
CA ASP A 95 -0.16 -5.66 13.74
C ASP A 95 0.59 -4.41 13.24
N GLY A 96 1.03 -3.56 14.17
CA GLY A 96 1.80 -2.35 13.87
C GLY A 96 3.27 -2.63 13.56
N ARG A 97 3.75 -3.85 13.75
CA ARG A 97 5.13 -4.29 13.52
C ARG A 97 5.15 -5.58 12.71
N GLY A 98 6.34 -5.96 12.27
CA GLY A 98 6.53 -7.15 11.45
C GLY A 98 5.94 -7.01 10.06
N GLN A 99 5.70 -8.12 9.42
CA GLN A 99 5.17 -8.22 8.07
C GLN A 99 4.22 -9.41 8.00
N THR A 100 3.01 -9.20 7.48
CA THR A 100 2.11 -10.30 7.13
C THR A 100 2.63 -10.94 5.84
N VAL A 101 3.07 -12.18 5.89
CA VAL A 101 3.62 -12.90 4.73
C VAL A 101 2.60 -13.90 4.22
N VAL A 102 2.24 -13.81 2.94
CA VAL A 102 1.30 -14.69 2.28
C VAL A 102 1.92 -15.26 1.01
N THR A 103 1.91 -16.57 0.89
CA THR A 103 2.36 -17.32 -0.28
C THR A 103 1.20 -18.01 -0.98
N GLY A 104 1.37 -18.37 -2.24
CA GLY A 104 0.38 -19.12 -3.00
C GLY A 104 0.95 -19.59 -4.33
N HIS A 105 0.25 -20.51 -4.96
CA HIS A 105 0.69 -21.09 -6.23
C HIS A 105 0.45 -20.17 -7.43
N SER A 106 1.43 -20.18 -8.32
CA SER A 106 1.22 -19.91 -9.74
C SER A 106 1.18 -21.23 -10.51
N VAL A 107 0.20 -21.39 -11.37
CA VAL A 107 0.01 -22.57 -12.22
C VAL A 107 0.12 -22.15 -13.67
N HIS A 108 1.08 -22.71 -14.40
CA HIS A 108 1.38 -22.30 -15.78
C HIS A 108 0.20 -22.52 -16.74
N THR A 109 -0.66 -23.50 -16.45
CA THR A 109 -1.90 -23.76 -17.19
C THR A 109 -3.08 -22.93 -16.67
N GLY A 110 -2.88 -22.14 -15.62
CA GLY A 110 -3.90 -21.31 -15.00
C GLY A 110 -4.63 -21.98 -13.83
N GLY A 111 -5.36 -21.19 -13.07
CA GLY A 111 -6.16 -21.64 -11.94
C GLY A 111 -5.50 -21.43 -10.56
N GLY A 112 -4.22 -21.12 -10.52
CA GLY A 112 -3.53 -20.80 -9.27
C GLY A 112 -4.01 -19.49 -8.66
N SER A 113 -4.14 -19.48 -7.34
CA SER A 113 -4.63 -18.32 -6.58
C SER A 113 -3.79 -17.06 -6.81
N MET A 114 -2.52 -17.22 -7.15
CA MET A 114 -1.57 -16.12 -7.32
C MET A 114 -1.00 -15.96 -8.73
N ASP A 115 -1.58 -16.60 -9.75
CA ASP A 115 -1.13 -16.52 -11.15
C ASP A 115 -0.93 -15.09 -11.67
N ARG A 116 -1.70 -14.15 -11.14
CA ARG A 116 -1.78 -12.78 -11.65
C ARG A 116 -1.16 -11.72 -10.76
N ILE A 117 -0.54 -12.07 -9.62
CA ILE A 117 -0.03 -11.05 -8.70
C ILE A 117 1.06 -10.18 -9.32
N GLY A 118 1.80 -10.69 -10.30
CA GLY A 118 2.77 -9.92 -11.08
C GLY A 118 2.15 -8.80 -11.94
N ARG A 119 0.82 -8.85 -12.19
CA ARG A 119 0.10 -7.79 -12.91
C ARG A 119 -0.31 -6.62 -12.03
N LEU A 120 -0.12 -6.73 -10.71
CA LEU A 120 -0.41 -5.64 -9.79
C LEU A 120 0.47 -4.42 -10.06
N ARG A 121 -0.07 -3.25 -9.79
CA ARG A 121 0.63 -1.98 -9.96
C ARG A 121 0.60 -1.18 -8.66
N PRO A 122 1.60 -0.33 -8.40
CA PRO A 122 1.58 0.60 -7.27
C PRO A 122 0.26 1.39 -7.22
N GLY A 123 -0.27 1.57 -6.00
CA GLY A 123 -1.56 2.23 -5.77
C GLY A 123 -2.78 1.29 -5.68
N GLN A 124 -2.74 0.11 -6.28
CA GLN A 124 -3.83 -0.86 -6.21
C GLN A 124 -4.01 -1.38 -4.78
N LYS A 125 -5.21 -1.88 -4.49
CA LYS A 125 -5.62 -2.27 -3.14
C LYS A 125 -5.66 -3.79 -3.01
N VAL A 126 -5.24 -4.26 -1.84
CA VAL A 126 -5.32 -5.65 -1.40
C VAL A 126 -6.07 -5.66 -0.09
N ASP A 127 -7.10 -6.47 0.02
CA ASP A 127 -7.88 -6.65 1.23
C ASP A 127 -7.57 -8.01 1.86
N VAL A 128 -7.23 -8.00 3.14
CA VAL A 128 -7.08 -9.21 3.94
C VAL A 128 -8.18 -9.22 4.98
N VAL A 129 -9.08 -10.19 4.86
CA VAL A 129 -10.23 -10.36 5.76
C VAL A 129 -9.83 -11.23 6.92
N THR A 130 -10.21 -10.82 8.13
CA THR A 130 -10.04 -11.52 9.39
C THR A 130 -11.38 -11.57 10.15
N ARG A 131 -11.45 -12.29 11.25
CA ARG A 131 -12.62 -12.21 12.16
C ARG A 131 -12.77 -10.84 12.84
N LYS A 132 -11.72 -10.02 12.85
CA LYS A 132 -11.69 -8.68 13.49
C LYS A 132 -12.04 -7.56 12.53
N GLY A 133 -12.16 -7.85 11.24
CA GLY A 133 -12.42 -6.88 10.19
C GLY A 133 -11.57 -7.12 8.95
N THR A 134 -11.63 -6.18 8.03
CA THR A 134 -10.85 -6.21 6.79
C THR A 134 -9.71 -5.21 6.89
N MET A 135 -8.48 -5.68 6.79
CA MET A 135 -7.30 -4.84 6.67
C MET A 135 -7.04 -4.56 5.19
N ARG A 136 -7.08 -3.31 4.81
CA ARG A 136 -6.76 -2.87 3.45
C ARG A 136 -5.32 -2.42 3.38
N TYR A 137 -4.65 -2.86 2.32
CA TYR A 137 -3.28 -2.49 1.98
C TYR A 137 -3.25 -1.79 0.63
N ARG A 138 -2.20 -0.97 0.42
CA ARG A 138 -1.89 -0.34 -0.88
C ARG A 138 -0.59 -0.90 -1.41
N VAL A 139 -0.62 -1.48 -2.60
CA VAL A 139 0.59 -1.94 -3.31
C VAL A 139 1.58 -0.77 -3.45
N ARG A 140 2.83 -1.03 -3.10
CA ARG A 140 3.95 -0.08 -3.20
C ARG A 140 4.94 -0.50 -4.26
N GLN A 141 5.20 -1.81 -4.33
CA GLN A 141 6.20 -2.36 -5.22
C GLN A 141 5.77 -3.77 -5.67
N VAL A 142 6.07 -4.08 -6.91
CA VAL A 142 6.04 -5.43 -7.48
C VAL A 142 7.42 -5.67 -8.08
N ALA A 143 8.04 -6.77 -7.72
CA ALA A 143 9.37 -7.14 -8.20
C ALA A 143 9.41 -8.62 -8.57
N VAL A 144 10.13 -8.93 -9.64
CA VAL A 144 10.49 -10.31 -9.99
C VAL A 144 11.93 -10.53 -9.55
N LEU A 145 12.16 -11.57 -8.80
CA LEU A 145 13.45 -11.91 -8.21
C LEU A 145 13.81 -13.35 -8.57
N SER A 146 15.05 -13.59 -9.00
CA SER A 146 15.57 -14.96 -9.08
C SER A 146 15.59 -15.59 -7.68
N HIS A 147 15.64 -16.90 -7.58
CA HIS A 147 15.71 -17.62 -6.32
C HIS A 147 16.89 -17.14 -5.46
N SER A 148 18.06 -16.93 -6.05
CA SER A 148 19.23 -16.41 -5.33
C SER A 148 19.04 -14.96 -4.85
N ALA A 149 18.38 -14.10 -5.63
CA ALA A 149 18.07 -12.73 -5.23
C ALA A 149 17.04 -12.71 -4.10
N LEU A 150 16.02 -13.56 -4.17
CA LEU A 150 15.03 -13.72 -3.10
C LEU A 150 15.68 -14.19 -1.80
N ALA A 151 16.55 -15.20 -1.86
CA ALA A 151 17.27 -15.71 -0.70
C ALA A 151 18.13 -14.62 -0.03
N LYS A 152 18.90 -13.85 -0.81
CA LYS A 152 19.68 -12.71 -0.32
C LYS A 152 18.82 -11.61 0.31
N ALA A 153 17.60 -11.41 -0.18
CA ALA A 153 16.67 -10.39 0.31
C ALA A 153 15.73 -10.90 1.43
N SER A 154 15.79 -12.17 1.79
CA SER A 154 14.80 -12.84 2.67
C SER A 154 14.61 -12.14 4.02
N VAL A 155 15.69 -11.78 4.70
CA VAL A 155 15.61 -11.06 5.99
C VAL A 155 14.88 -9.72 5.84
N ARG A 156 15.15 -8.97 4.77
CA ARG A 156 14.49 -7.68 4.50
C ARG A 156 13.03 -7.85 4.08
N LEU A 157 12.71 -8.90 3.35
CA LEU A 157 11.38 -9.16 2.81
C LEU A 157 10.45 -9.83 3.84
N PHE A 158 10.98 -10.76 4.62
CA PHE A 158 10.18 -11.63 5.49
C PHE A 158 10.49 -11.48 6.99
N GLY A 159 11.56 -10.74 7.34
CA GLY A 159 11.95 -10.55 8.75
C GLY A 159 10.87 -9.88 9.56
N GLN A 160 10.68 -10.35 10.80
CA GLN A 160 9.63 -9.92 11.71
C GLN A 160 10.09 -8.87 12.73
N ARG A 161 11.40 -8.62 12.82
CA ARG A 161 11.98 -7.60 13.72
C ARG A 161 11.88 -6.21 13.07
N GLY A 162 11.01 -5.38 13.57
CA GLY A 162 10.72 -4.06 12.99
C GLY A 162 9.64 -4.12 11.91
N GLY A 163 9.65 -3.15 11.00
CA GLY A 163 8.61 -3.01 9.98
C GLY A 163 7.39 -2.22 10.47
N SER A 164 6.41 -2.05 9.60
CA SER A 164 5.23 -1.20 9.80
C SER A 164 3.91 -1.95 9.52
N GLY A 165 3.87 -3.25 9.85
CA GLY A 165 2.67 -4.06 9.60
C GLY A 165 2.35 -4.24 8.12
N ARG A 166 3.35 -4.20 7.22
CA ARG A 166 3.14 -4.34 5.77
C ARG A 166 2.74 -5.75 5.38
N LEU A 167 2.10 -5.87 4.22
CA LEU A 167 1.79 -7.14 3.58
C LEU A 167 2.86 -7.46 2.54
N VAL A 168 3.30 -8.71 2.53
CA VAL A 168 4.19 -9.30 1.51
C VAL A 168 3.45 -10.47 0.88
N LEU A 169 3.22 -10.40 -0.44
CA LEU A 169 2.74 -11.54 -1.22
C LEU A 169 3.91 -12.11 -2.02
N VAL A 170 4.04 -13.42 -2.07
CA VAL A 170 5.07 -14.11 -2.85
C VAL A 170 4.48 -15.29 -3.58
N SER A 171 4.89 -15.47 -4.84
CA SER A 171 4.53 -16.62 -5.67
C SER A 171 5.60 -16.89 -6.71
N CYS A 172 5.52 -18.04 -7.35
CA CYS A 172 6.42 -18.40 -8.46
C CYS A 172 6.05 -17.64 -9.74
N THR A 173 7.03 -17.45 -10.62
CA THR A 173 6.85 -16.88 -11.97
C THR A 173 7.93 -17.38 -12.92
N ASP A 174 7.85 -17.00 -14.21
CA ASP A 174 8.80 -17.35 -15.25
C ASP A 174 8.91 -18.87 -15.47
N TRP A 175 7.79 -19.48 -15.84
CA TRP A 175 7.75 -20.89 -16.25
C TRP A 175 8.59 -21.11 -17.50
N ASN A 176 9.57 -22.02 -17.44
CA ASN A 176 10.52 -22.31 -18.49
C ASN A 176 10.22 -23.62 -19.28
N GLY A 177 9.07 -24.23 -19.02
CA GLY A 177 8.68 -25.52 -19.59
C GLY A 177 8.82 -26.70 -18.62
N SER A 178 9.61 -26.54 -17.52
CA SER A 178 9.82 -27.60 -16.52
C SER A 178 9.71 -27.10 -15.08
N SER A 179 10.08 -25.85 -14.82
CA SER A 179 10.07 -25.25 -13.50
C SER A 179 9.87 -23.73 -13.57
N TYR A 180 9.60 -23.11 -12.42
CA TYR A 180 9.57 -21.67 -12.29
C TYR A 180 10.97 -21.13 -11.97
N ALA A 181 11.48 -20.22 -12.80
CA ALA A 181 12.84 -19.70 -12.69
C ALA A 181 12.95 -18.55 -11.67
N SER A 182 11.85 -17.92 -11.31
CA SER A 182 11.80 -16.71 -10.50
C SER A 182 10.62 -16.69 -9.54
N ASN A 183 10.63 -15.70 -8.64
CA ASN A 183 9.51 -15.40 -7.77
C ASN A 183 9.04 -13.96 -8.01
N VAL A 184 7.74 -13.76 -8.00
CA VAL A 184 7.15 -12.42 -7.92
C VAL A 184 6.86 -12.09 -6.46
N VAL A 185 7.31 -10.89 -6.04
CA VAL A 185 7.11 -10.36 -4.68
C VAL A 185 6.36 -9.04 -4.77
N VAL A 186 5.27 -8.93 -4.02
CA VAL A 186 4.47 -7.72 -3.90
C VAL A 186 4.60 -7.18 -2.48
N LEU A 187 5.00 -5.91 -2.36
CA LEU A 187 5.04 -5.19 -1.09
C LEU A 187 3.89 -4.20 -1.03
N ALA A 188 3.10 -4.26 0.05
CA ALA A 188 1.98 -3.36 0.23
C ALA A 188 1.97 -2.77 1.65
N SER A 189 1.72 -1.45 1.74
CA SER A 189 1.63 -0.73 3.02
C SER A 189 0.21 -0.79 3.57
N PRO A 190 0.04 -0.88 4.90
CA PRO A 190 -1.26 -0.85 5.52
C PRO A 190 -1.95 0.50 5.29
N LEU A 191 -3.25 0.47 5.09
CA LEU A 191 -4.13 1.63 5.09
C LEU A 191 -5.03 1.63 6.33
N GLY A 192 -5.46 0.47 6.79
CA GLY A 192 -6.42 0.28 7.87
C GLY A 192 -7.75 -0.33 7.41
N VAL A 193 -8.76 -0.25 8.26
CA VAL A 193 -10.12 -0.70 7.95
C VAL A 193 -10.74 0.27 6.94
N PRO A 194 -11.22 -0.21 5.78
CA PRO A 194 -11.87 0.66 4.82
C PRO A 194 -13.15 1.27 5.43
N PRO A 195 -13.48 2.52 5.09
CA PRO A 195 -14.75 3.12 5.47
C PRO A 195 -15.91 2.25 4.95
N ARG A 196 -17.01 2.26 5.69
CA ARG A 196 -18.26 1.63 5.22
C ARG A 196 -18.74 2.37 3.97
N PRO A 197 -19.31 1.64 3.00
CA PRO A 197 -19.89 2.26 1.81
C PRO A 197 -21.08 3.15 2.16
#